data_e318945303981b4bb52fee251ca8e85b
#
_entry.id   e318945303981b4bb52fee251ca8e85b
#
_cell.length_a   1.000
_cell.length_b   1.000
_cell.length_c   1.000
_cell.angle_alpha   90.00
_cell.angle_beta   90.00
_cell.angle_gamma   90.00
#
_symmetry.space_group_name_H-M   'P 1'
#
loop_
_entity.id
_entity.type
_entity.pdbx_description
1 polymer ?
#
loop_
_entity_poly.entity_id
_entity_poly.type
_entity_poly.pdbx_seq_one_letter_code
_entity_poly.pdbx_strand_id
1 'polypeptide(L)'
;MEVVLSVQSINKHYPGFTLENVSFSLAPNRIMGLIGKNGAGKSTTLKAILNMVSPESGSVTMFQKNFYQHEKECKQRIGVVFGGIDFYPLKKLSTITAVTQKFYTNWDQAQYQKYIKHFSLNESKKFKELSSGMKVKYLLALALSHHAELLILDEPTSGLDPVSREELLHIFRQIVKSEKCSILFSTHITSDLDRCTDDITYIQNGRVLQSADKDTFLRSFEHLKTPDDTGPLTLEEIMLRTERSEWDDDITV
;
A
#
# COMPACT_ATOMS: atom_id res chain seq x y z
N MET A 1 -19.37 5.84 9.42
CA MET A 1 -18.51 6.57 8.47
C MET A 1 -18.47 5.79 7.16
N GLU A 2 -18.42 6.48 6.05
CA GLU A 2 -18.22 5.81 4.76
C GLU A 2 -16.80 5.26 4.70
N VAL A 3 -16.62 4.03 4.21
CA VAL A 3 -15.32 3.39 4.04
C VAL A 3 -15.16 2.92 2.60
N VAL A 4 -13.95 3.08 2.04
CA VAL A 4 -13.62 2.59 0.71
C VAL A 4 -13.14 1.15 0.76
N LEU A 5 -12.46 0.78 1.85
CA LEU A 5 -11.97 -0.56 2.13
C LEU A 5 -12.22 -0.92 3.60
N SER A 6 -12.83 -2.07 3.84
CA SER A 6 -12.95 -2.69 5.18
C SER A 6 -12.44 -4.12 5.11
N VAL A 7 -11.48 -4.44 5.95
CA VAL A 7 -10.89 -5.77 6.14
C VAL A 7 -11.33 -6.26 7.51
N GLN A 8 -11.92 -7.45 7.59
CA GLN A 8 -12.47 -7.97 8.83
C GLN A 8 -12.00 -9.41 9.06
N SER A 9 -11.25 -9.61 10.13
CA SER A 9 -10.82 -10.90 10.67
C SER A 9 -10.21 -11.84 9.62
N ILE A 10 -9.36 -11.31 8.73
CA ILE A 10 -8.68 -12.13 7.73
C ILE A 10 -7.69 -13.06 8.43
N ASN A 11 -7.84 -14.36 8.13
CA ASN A 11 -6.95 -15.41 8.60
C ASN A 11 -6.37 -16.16 7.40
N LYS A 12 -5.06 -16.46 7.47
CA LYS A 12 -4.36 -17.27 6.48
C LYS A 12 -3.16 -17.96 7.10
N HIS A 13 -3.13 -19.27 7.00
CA HIS A 13 -2.04 -20.09 7.53
C HIS A 13 -1.08 -20.53 6.42
N TYR A 14 0.22 -20.50 6.73
CA TYR A 14 1.31 -21.08 5.96
C TYR A 14 2.25 -21.83 6.92
N PRO A 15 3.01 -22.82 6.45
CA PRO A 15 4.09 -23.39 7.26
C PRO A 15 5.06 -22.29 7.72
N GLY A 16 5.13 -22.07 9.04
CA GLY A 16 6.01 -21.07 9.66
C GLY A 16 5.48 -19.63 9.69
N PHE A 17 4.28 -19.35 9.19
CA PHE A 17 3.70 -17.99 9.25
C PHE A 17 2.17 -18.02 9.22
N THR A 18 1.53 -17.18 10.01
CA THR A 18 0.06 -17.04 10.02
C THR A 18 -0.35 -15.58 10.01
N LEU A 19 -1.26 -15.19 9.12
CA LEU A 19 -2.09 -14.01 9.33
C LEU A 19 -3.22 -14.37 10.27
N GLU A 20 -3.39 -13.61 11.35
CA GLU A 20 -4.38 -13.90 12.38
C GLU A 20 -5.22 -12.67 12.69
N ASN A 21 -6.53 -12.81 12.43
CA ASN A 21 -7.55 -11.80 12.77
C ASN A 21 -7.23 -10.38 12.26
N VAL A 22 -6.63 -10.27 11.06
CA VAL A 22 -6.25 -8.99 10.49
C VAL A 22 -7.49 -8.17 10.17
N SER A 23 -7.63 -7.00 10.82
CA SER A 23 -8.80 -6.12 10.70
C SER A 23 -8.37 -4.66 10.67
N PHE A 24 -8.83 -3.89 9.68
CA PHE A 24 -8.67 -2.45 9.59
C PHE A 24 -9.62 -1.86 8.53
N SER A 25 -9.74 -0.54 8.48
CA SER A 25 -10.58 0.12 7.48
C SER A 25 -9.96 1.42 6.99
N LEU A 26 -10.16 1.73 5.72
CA LEU A 26 -9.70 2.96 5.07
C LEU A 26 -10.91 3.80 4.64
N ALA A 27 -10.96 5.05 5.08
CA ALA A 27 -11.96 6.01 4.65
C ALA A 27 -11.63 6.58 3.25
N PRO A 28 -12.64 7.14 2.53
CA PRO A 28 -12.40 7.77 1.23
C PRO A 28 -11.43 8.95 1.32
N ASN A 29 -10.66 9.15 0.26
CA ASN A 29 -9.73 10.28 0.09
C ASN A 29 -8.68 10.39 1.20
N ARG A 30 -8.17 9.26 1.67
CA ARG A 30 -7.10 9.18 2.68
C ARG A 30 -5.96 8.29 2.21
N ILE A 31 -4.81 8.51 2.80
CA ILE A 31 -3.62 7.68 2.60
C ILE A 31 -3.39 6.87 3.88
N MET A 32 -3.46 5.55 3.76
CA MET A 32 -3.12 4.64 4.85
C MET A 32 -1.79 3.94 4.57
N GLY A 33 -0.88 4.00 5.53
CA GLY A 33 0.33 3.20 5.54
C GLY A 33 0.17 1.89 6.32
N LEU A 34 0.46 0.76 5.68
CA LEU A 34 0.58 -0.55 6.34
C LEU A 34 2.05 -0.79 6.68
N ILE A 35 2.41 -0.59 7.95
CA ILE A 35 3.80 -0.67 8.41
C ILE A 35 4.08 -1.97 9.17
N GLY A 36 5.32 -2.42 9.13
CA GLY A 36 5.85 -3.57 9.86
C GLY A 36 7.20 -4.01 9.28
N LYS A 37 7.96 -4.79 10.05
CA LYS A 37 9.23 -5.35 9.57
C LYS A 37 9.06 -6.27 8.35
N ASN A 38 10.17 -6.62 7.71
CA ASN A 38 10.15 -7.62 6.65
C ASN A 38 9.69 -8.97 7.24
N GLY A 39 8.77 -9.65 6.55
CA GLY A 39 8.15 -10.89 7.04
C GLY A 39 6.96 -10.69 7.99
N ALA A 40 6.62 -9.47 8.42
CA ALA A 40 5.49 -9.21 9.33
C ALA A 40 4.10 -9.58 8.76
N GLY A 41 3.99 -9.78 7.43
CA GLY A 41 2.73 -10.16 6.79
C GLY A 41 2.11 -9.09 5.87
N LYS A 42 2.77 -7.92 5.67
CA LYS A 42 2.25 -6.81 4.85
C LYS A 42 1.81 -7.26 3.45
N SER A 43 2.73 -7.81 2.65
CA SER A 43 2.43 -8.27 1.28
C SER A 43 1.41 -9.41 1.25
N THR A 44 1.43 -10.31 2.24
CA THR A 44 0.45 -11.39 2.36
C THR A 44 -0.94 -10.83 2.63
N THR A 45 -1.05 -9.81 3.50
CA THR A 45 -2.30 -9.09 3.76
C THR A 45 -2.83 -8.44 2.48
N LEU A 46 -2.00 -7.71 1.73
CA LEU A 46 -2.42 -7.09 0.47
C LEU A 46 -2.86 -8.13 -0.57
N LYS A 47 -2.15 -9.26 -0.68
CA LYS A 47 -2.52 -10.37 -1.58
C LYS A 47 -3.85 -11.03 -1.16
N ALA A 48 -4.11 -11.19 0.14
CA ALA A 48 -5.38 -11.71 0.64
C ALA A 48 -6.55 -10.75 0.36
N ILE A 49 -6.34 -9.44 0.59
CA ILE A 49 -7.32 -8.40 0.27
C ILE A 49 -7.71 -8.44 -1.22
N LEU A 50 -6.75 -8.68 -2.12
CA LEU A 50 -6.96 -8.71 -3.58
C LEU A 50 -7.38 -10.08 -4.13
N ASN A 51 -7.63 -11.07 -3.25
CA ASN A 51 -7.93 -12.46 -3.64
C ASN A 51 -6.85 -13.11 -4.53
N MET A 52 -5.62 -12.62 -4.44
CA MET A 52 -4.44 -13.28 -5.06
C MET A 52 -4.01 -14.50 -4.25
N VAL A 53 -4.38 -14.51 -2.98
CA VAL A 53 -4.28 -15.64 -2.05
C VAL A 53 -5.62 -15.71 -1.33
N SER A 54 -6.30 -16.85 -1.40
CA SER A 54 -7.58 -17.05 -0.70
C SER A 54 -7.37 -17.11 0.81
N PRO A 55 -7.98 -16.21 1.60
CA PRO A 55 -8.00 -16.34 3.05
C PRO A 55 -8.82 -17.58 3.48
N GLU A 56 -8.53 -18.10 4.65
CA GLU A 56 -9.27 -19.23 5.24
C GLU A 56 -10.55 -18.76 5.92
N SER A 57 -10.55 -17.53 6.41
CA SER A 57 -11.74 -16.88 6.97
C SER A 57 -11.59 -15.37 6.94
N GLY A 58 -12.66 -14.66 7.27
CA GLY A 58 -12.76 -13.22 7.24
C GLY A 58 -13.44 -12.71 5.98
N SER A 59 -13.55 -11.40 5.87
CA SER A 59 -14.18 -10.74 4.74
C SER A 59 -13.48 -9.45 4.35
N VAL A 60 -13.60 -9.09 3.09
CA VAL A 60 -13.16 -7.81 2.54
C VAL A 60 -14.36 -7.14 1.87
N THR A 61 -14.62 -5.91 2.28
CA THR A 61 -15.62 -5.04 1.65
C THR A 61 -14.90 -3.88 0.97
N MET A 62 -15.16 -3.66 -0.31
CA MET A 62 -14.69 -2.52 -1.08
C MET A 62 -15.86 -1.81 -1.72
N PHE A 63 -15.89 -0.48 -1.63
CA PHE A 63 -16.97 0.31 -2.22
C PHE A 63 -18.37 -0.17 -1.79
N GLN A 64 -18.52 -0.56 -0.51
CA GLN A 64 -19.73 -1.11 0.11
C GLN A 64 -20.20 -2.47 -0.44
N LYS A 65 -19.34 -3.19 -1.19
CA LYS A 65 -19.62 -4.53 -1.74
C LYS A 65 -18.65 -5.55 -1.17
N ASN A 66 -19.16 -6.77 -0.92
CA ASN A 66 -18.28 -7.89 -0.60
C ASN A 66 -17.34 -8.15 -1.79
N PHE A 67 -16.05 -7.96 -1.58
CA PHE A 67 -15.06 -8.00 -2.65
C PHE A 67 -15.01 -9.37 -3.35
N TYR A 68 -15.04 -10.45 -2.59
CA TYR A 68 -14.92 -11.80 -3.16
C TYR A 68 -16.14 -12.21 -4.00
N GLN A 69 -17.31 -11.63 -3.72
CA GLN A 69 -18.52 -11.85 -4.50
C GLN A 69 -18.63 -10.92 -5.72
N HIS A 70 -18.02 -9.74 -5.64
CA HIS A 70 -18.09 -8.68 -6.67
C HIS A 70 -16.69 -8.34 -7.23
N GLU A 71 -15.78 -9.32 -7.25
CA GLU A 71 -14.35 -9.11 -7.56
C GLU A 71 -14.14 -8.38 -8.88
N LYS A 72 -14.82 -8.82 -9.95
CA LYS A 72 -14.69 -8.21 -11.30
C LYS A 72 -15.09 -6.75 -11.30
N GLU A 73 -16.17 -6.39 -10.62
CA GLU A 73 -16.66 -5.02 -10.53
C GLU A 73 -15.71 -4.14 -9.70
N CYS A 74 -15.31 -4.62 -8.52
CA CYS A 74 -14.38 -3.89 -7.66
C CYS A 74 -13.03 -3.66 -8.35
N LYS A 75 -12.51 -4.67 -9.07
CA LYS A 75 -11.23 -4.55 -9.79
C LYS A 75 -11.25 -3.50 -10.90
N GLN A 76 -12.40 -3.11 -11.44
CA GLN A 76 -12.50 -1.98 -12.36
C GLN A 76 -12.18 -0.63 -11.70
N ARG A 77 -12.29 -0.54 -10.37
CA ARG A 77 -12.12 0.68 -9.58
C ARG A 77 -10.83 0.68 -8.74
N ILE A 78 -9.98 -0.34 -8.90
CA ILE A 78 -8.76 -0.50 -8.12
C ILE A 78 -7.54 -0.42 -9.02
N GLY A 79 -6.54 0.37 -8.61
CA GLY A 79 -5.19 0.32 -9.16
C GLY A 79 -4.26 -0.46 -8.25
N VAL A 80 -3.44 -1.34 -8.81
CA VAL A 80 -2.52 -2.18 -8.03
C VAL A 80 -1.09 -2.01 -8.52
N VAL A 81 -0.16 -1.80 -7.58
CA VAL A 81 1.28 -1.75 -7.85
C VAL A 81 2.00 -2.65 -6.86
N PHE A 82 2.54 -3.77 -7.32
CA PHE A 82 3.41 -4.62 -6.51
C PHE A 82 4.88 -4.31 -6.79
N GLY A 83 5.64 -4.03 -5.73
CA GLY A 83 7.08 -3.90 -5.81
C GLY A 83 7.75 -5.21 -6.24
N GLY A 84 8.84 -5.09 -7.02
CA GLY A 84 9.62 -6.27 -7.44
C GLY A 84 9.00 -7.14 -8.52
N ILE A 85 7.78 -6.87 -8.99
CA ILE A 85 7.17 -7.61 -10.11
C ILE A 85 7.50 -6.91 -11.41
N ASP A 86 8.31 -7.55 -12.24
CA ASP A 86 8.58 -7.12 -13.61
C ASP A 86 7.40 -7.49 -14.54
N PHE A 87 6.45 -6.56 -14.63
CA PHE A 87 5.27 -6.69 -15.47
C PHE A 87 5.64 -6.58 -16.95
N TYR A 88 5.74 -7.72 -17.64
CA TYR A 88 6.16 -7.80 -19.05
C TYR A 88 7.47 -7.07 -19.37
N PRO A 89 8.62 -7.45 -18.76
CA PRO A 89 9.86 -6.67 -18.78
C PRO A 89 10.40 -6.38 -20.19
N LEU A 90 10.15 -7.27 -21.15
CA LEU A 90 10.65 -7.16 -22.53
C LEU A 90 9.70 -6.42 -23.49
N LYS A 91 8.51 -6.05 -23.04
CA LYS A 91 7.53 -5.33 -23.86
C LYS A 91 7.66 -3.83 -23.73
N LYS A 92 7.38 -3.10 -24.82
CA LYS A 92 7.29 -1.63 -24.79
C LYS A 92 6.10 -1.18 -23.96
N LEU A 93 6.19 0.00 -23.34
CA LEU A 93 5.09 0.56 -22.58
C LEU A 93 3.83 0.70 -23.44
N SER A 94 3.94 1.16 -24.68
CA SER A 94 2.81 1.24 -25.61
C SER A 94 2.09 -0.11 -25.82
N THR A 95 2.85 -1.21 -25.88
CA THR A 95 2.28 -2.57 -26.02
C THR A 95 1.55 -3.00 -24.76
N ILE A 96 2.15 -2.74 -23.57
CA ILE A 96 1.54 -3.05 -22.28
C ILE A 96 0.24 -2.26 -22.12
N THR A 97 0.27 -0.96 -22.39
CA THR A 97 -0.90 -0.08 -22.32
C THR A 97 -2.01 -0.55 -23.26
N ALA A 98 -1.69 -0.89 -24.54
CA ALA A 98 -2.67 -1.38 -25.50
C ALA A 98 -3.37 -2.69 -25.08
N VAL A 99 -2.72 -3.51 -24.26
CA VAL A 99 -3.35 -4.70 -23.65
C VAL A 99 -4.15 -4.31 -22.43
N THR A 100 -3.57 -3.52 -21.49
CA THR A 100 -4.18 -3.14 -20.23
C THR A 100 -5.51 -2.41 -20.42
N GLN A 101 -5.57 -1.45 -21.35
CA GLN A 101 -6.79 -0.68 -21.61
C GLN A 101 -8.00 -1.54 -21.98
N LYS A 102 -7.80 -2.75 -22.56
CA LYS A 102 -8.88 -3.65 -22.94
C LYS A 102 -9.59 -4.31 -21.75
N PHE A 103 -8.97 -4.29 -20.57
CA PHE A 103 -9.55 -4.85 -19.35
C PHE A 103 -10.42 -3.86 -18.59
N TYR A 104 -10.33 -2.55 -18.90
CA TYR A 104 -11.04 -1.50 -18.19
C TYR A 104 -12.09 -0.82 -19.06
N THR A 105 -13.33 -0.85 -18.60
CA THR A 105 -14.47 -0.27 -19.34
C THR A 105 -14.44 1.26 -19.35
N ASN A 106 -13.86 1.86 -18.31
CA ASN A 106 -13.78 3.32 -18.11
C ASN A 106 -12.39 3.87 -18.47
N TRP A 107 -11.69 3.26 -19.43
CA TRP A 107 -10.38 3.76 -19.85
C TRP A 107 -10.47 5.12 -20.50
N ASP A 108 -9.69 6.08 -20.01
CA ASP A 108 -9.56 7.43 -20.55
C ASP A 108 -8.18 7.62 -21.17
N GLN A 109 -8.13 7.60 -22.52
CA GLN A 109 -6.90 7.76 -23.27
C GLN A 109 -6.30 9.17 -23.12
N ALA A 110 -7.12 10.21 -22.97
CA ALA A 110 -6.64 11.58 -22.79
C ALA A 110 -5.96 11.74 -21.41
N GLN A 111 -6.56 11.15 -20.37
CA GLN A 111 -6.00 11.12 -19.03
C GLN A 111 -4.66 10.34 -19.02
N TYR A 112 -4.61 9.19 -19.70
CA TYR A 112 -3.38 8.42 -19.84
C TYR A 112 -2.25 9.26 -20.47
N GLN A 113 -2.50 9.94 -21.59
CA GLN A 113 -1.50 10.77 -22.27
C GLN A 113 -1.03 11.95 -21.38
N LYS A 114 -1.94 12.52 -20.59
CA LYS A 114 -1.61 13.55 -19.60
C LYS A 114 -0.60 13.02 -18.57
N TYR A 115 -0.81 11.81 -18.01
CA TYR A 115 0.12 11.21 -17.05
C TYR A 115 1.45 10.81 -17.66
N ILE A 116 1.44 10.22 -18.86
CA ILE A 116 2.67 9.87 -19.59
C ILE A 116 3.55 11.10 -19.79
N LYS A 117 2.94 12.22 -20.20
CA LYS A 117 3.63 13.50 -20.34
C LYS A 117 4.11 14.06 -19.00
N HIS A 118 3.25 14.06 -17.99
CA HIS A 118 3.56 14.57 -16.65
C HIS A 118 4.74 13.82 -16.00
N PHE A 119 4.76 12.49 -16.13
CA PHE A 119 5.83 11.66 -15.61
C PHE A 119 7.04 11.52 -16.56
N SER A 120 7.04 12.24 -17.69
CA SER A 120 8.12 12.20 -18.71
C SER A 120 8.47 10.77 -19.15
N LEU A 121 7.46 9.93 -19.35
CA LEU A 121 7.63 8.54 -19.76
C LEU A 121 7.70 8.40 -21.27
N ASN A 122 8.66 7.62 -21.76
CA ASN A 122 8.80 7.30 -23.17
C ASN A 122 8.17 5.93 -23.48
N GLU A 123 7.02 5.91 -24.15
CA GLU A 123 6.27 4.69 -24.46
C GLU A 123 6.98 3.72 -25.40
N SER A 124 8.03 4.15 -26.12
CA SER A 124 8.84 3.28 -26.96
C SER A 124 9.85 2.43 -26.20
N LYS A 125 10.15 2.79 -24.93
CA LYS A 125 11.02 2.02 -24.04
C LYS A 125 10.34 0.72 -23.59
N LYS A 126 11.16 -0.30 -23.32
CA LYS A 126 10.72 -1.54 -22.67
C LYS A 126 10.60 -1.29 -21.16
N PHE A 127 9.70 -2.02 -20.51
CA PHE A 127 9.46 -1.86 -19.07
C PHE A 127 10.74 -2.04 -18.23
N LYS A 128 11.60 -3.02 -18.58
CA LYS A 128 12.88 -3.25 -17.91
C LYS A 128 13.90 -2.09 -18.02
N GLU A 129 13.70 -1.18 -18.98
CA GLU A 129 14.60 -0.03 -19.21
C GLU A 129 14.22 1.18 -18.34
N LEU A 130 13.15 1.07 -17.60
CA LEU A 130 12.72 2.09 -16.63
C LEU A 130 13.46 1.94 -15.31
N SER A 131 13.78 3.07 -14.66
CA SER A 131 14.17 3.06 -13.24
C SER A 131 13.01 2.59 -12.37
N SER A 132 13.30 2.16 -11.12
CA SER A 132 12.26 1.73 -10.18
C SER A 132 11.16 2.80 -10.01
N GLY A 133 11.53 4.07 -9.83
CA GLY A 133 10.55 5.16 -9.73
C GLY A 133 9.74 5.36 -11.01
N MET A 134 10.35 5.25 -12.19
CA MET A 134 9.61 5.33 -13.46
C MET A 134 8.64 4.16 -13.64
N LYS A 135 8.99 2.95 -13.17
CA LYS A 135 8.08 1.80 -13.18
C LYS A 135 6.84 2.09 -12.36
N VAL A 136 6.99 2.57 -11.13
CA VAL A 136 5.86 2.95 -10.27
C VAL A 136 5.00 4.05 -10.92
N LYS A 137 5.63 5.13 -11.42
CA LYS A 137 4.92 6.21 -12.13
C LYS A 137 4.12 5.70 -13.33
N TYR A 138 4.66 4.77 -14.11
CA TYR A 138 3.95 4.16 -15.23
C TYR A 138 2.73 3.34 -14.76
N LEU A 139 2.88 2.52 -13.73
CA LEU A 139 1.76 1.75 -13.18
C LEU A 139 0.68 2.65 -12.57
N LEU A 140 1.06 3.76 -11.93
CA LEU A 140 0.13 4.79 -11.48
C LEU A 140 -0.59 5.45 -12.66
N ALA A 141 0.12 5.75 -13.76
CA ALA A 141 -0.50 6.29 -14.97
C ALA A 141 -1.57 5.35 -15.52
N LEU A 142 -1.31 4.03 -15.57
CA LEU A 142 -2.31 3.05 -15.98
C LEU A 142 -3.53 3.05 -15.04
N ALA A 143 -3.29 3.00 -13.72
CA ALA A 143 -4.35 2.93 -12.71
C ALA A 143 -5.26 4.18 -12.74
N LEU A 144 -4.66 5.37 -12.83
CA LEU A 144 -5.41 6.63 -12.86
C LEU A 144 -6.16 6.83 -14.19
N SER A 145 -5.71 6.18 -15.26
CA SER A 145 -6.35 6.28 -16.58
C SER A 145 -7.65 5.48 -16.71
N HIS A 146 -7.94 4.58 -15.78
CA HIS A 146 -9.25 3.93 -15.67
C HIS A 146 -10.07 4.43 -14.47
N HIS A 147 -9.68 5.59 -13.90
CA HIS A 147 -10.35 6.25 -12.78
C HIS A 147 -10.40 5.37 -11.52
N ALA A 148 -9.25 4.77 -11.14
CA ALA A 148 -9.16 4.02 -9.90
C ALA A 148 -9.51 4.90 -8.69
N GLU A 149 -10.38 4.41 -7.83
CA GLU A 149 -10.82 5.07 -6.59
C GLU A 149 -10.04 4.58 -5.37
N LEU A 150 -9.32 3.47 -5.52
CA LEU A 150 -8.43 2.89 -4.52
C LEU A 150 -7.15 2.40 -5.18
N LEU A 151 -6.01 2.88 -4.71
CA LEU A 151 -4.69 2.33 -5.06
C LEU A 151 -4.19 1.43 -3.93
N ILE A 152 -3.73 0.23 -4.27
CA ILE A 152 -3.10 -0.70 -3.34
C ILE A 152 -1.66 -0.95 -3.83
N LEU A 153 -0.69 -0.48 -3.03
CA LEU A 153 0.70 -0.45 -3.43
C LEU A 153 1.56 -1.25 -2.41
N ASP A 154 2.32 -2.20 -2.92
CA ASP A 154 3.22 -3.00 -2.07
C ASP A 154 4.66 -2.50 -2.21
N GLU A 155 5.21 -1.94 -1.13
CA GLU A 155 6.58 -1.40 -1.04
C GLU A 155 6.95 -0.44 -2.20
N PRO A 156 6.10 0.55 -2.57
CA PRO A 156 6.28 1.36 -3.78
C PRO A 156 7.53 2.25 -3.75
N THR A 157 8.06 2.54 -2.57
CA THR A 157 9.23 3.41 -2.34
C THR A 157 10.52 2.62 -2.14
N SER A 158 10.43 1.30 -2.03
CA SER A 158 11.60 0.44 -1.80
C SER A 158 12.60 0.51 -2.96
N GLY A 159 13.87 0.68 -2.63
CA GLY A 159 14.95 0.77 -3.62
C GLY A 159 14.97 2.07 -4.43
N LEU A 160 14.20 3.09 -4.05
CA LEU A 160 14.30 4.43 -4.62
C LEU A 160 15.38 5.25 -3.91
N ASP A 161 16.06 6.09 -4.68
CA ASP A 161 16.90 7.14 -4.10
C ASP A 161 16.03 8.18 -3.34
N PRO A 162 16.62 8.97 -2.41
CA PRO A 162 15.85 9.89 -1.57
C PRO A 162 15.01 10.91 -2.36
N VAL A 163 15.50 11.38 -3.51
CA VAL A 163 14.80 12.40 -4.33
C VAL A 163 13.58 11.76 -5.02
N SER A 164 13.78 10.61 -5.67
CA SER A 164 12.71 9.86 -6.32
C SER A 164 11.63 9.41 -5.33
N ARG A 165 12.03 9.07 -4.09
CA ARG A 165 11.12 8.71 -3.00
C ARG A 165 10.26 9.90 -2.60
N GLU A 166 10.87 11.06 -2.33
CA GLU A 166 10.16 12.29 -1.97
C GLU A 166 9.15 12.69 -3.05
N GLU A 167 9.58 12.66 -4.31
CA GLU A 167 8.71 12.95 -5.45
C GLU A 167 7.49 12.00 -5.50
N LEU A 168 7.70 10.70 -5.26
CA LEU A 168 6.61 9.72 -5.28
C LEU A 168 5.61 9.95 -4.14
N LEU A 169 6.08 10.24 -2.92
CA LEU A 169 5.22 10.56 -1.79
C LEU A 169 4.41 11.85 -2.02
N HIS A 170 5.02 12.83 -2.67
CA HIS A 170 4.32 14.04 -3.09
C HIS A 170 3.22 13.73 -4.13
N ILE A 171 3.51 12.85 -5.11
CA ILE A 171 2.52 12.39 -6.08
C ILE A 171 1.34 11.71 -5.37
N PHE A 172 1.56 10.88 -4.34
CA PHE A 172 0.48 10.26 -3.58
C PHE A 172 -0.46 11.30 -2.96
N ARG A 173 0.09 12.33 -2.32
CA ARG A 173 -0.68 13.45 -1.77
C ARG A 173 -1.49 14.19 -2.86
N GLN A 174 -0.91 14.40 -4.03
CA GLN A 174 -1.61 15.03 -5.15
C GLN A 174 -2.76 14.16 -5.66
N ILE A 175 -2.56 12.85 -5.83
CA ILE A 175 -3.59 11.91 -6.28
C ILE A 175 -4.80 11.97 -5.34
N VAL A 176 -4.59 11.85 -4.03
CA VAL A 176 -5.69 11.87 -3.07
C VAL A 176 -6.44 13.20 -3.11
N LYS A 177 -5.73 14.30 -3.26
CA LYS A 177 -6.33 15.65 -3.29
C LYS A 177 -7.12 15.95 -4.57
N SER A 178 -6.58 15.54 -5.74
CA SER A 178 -7.12 15.94 -7.04
C SER A 178 -8.02 14.88 -7.68
N GLU A 179 -7.70 13.59 -7.52
CA GLU A 179 -8.40 12.49 -8.19
C GLU A 179 -9.46 11.82 -7.29
N LYS A 180 -9.58 12.25 -6.03
CA LYS A 180 -10.47 11.64 -5.02
C LYS A 180 -10.23 10.13 -4.88
N CYS A 181 -8.98 9.70 -5.01
CA CYS A 181 -8.55 8.32 -4.94
C CYS A 181 -7.89 8.07 -3.59
N SER A 182 -8.29 7.02 -2.88
CA SER A 182 -7.66 6.61 -1.63
C SER A 182 -6.44 5.75 -1.90
N ILE A 183 -5.47 5.74 -0.99
CA ILE A 183 -4.23 4.97 -1.14
C ILE A 183 -4.00 4.11 0.09
N LEU A 184 -3.81 2.79 -0.11
CA LEU A 184 -3.25 1.87 0.87
C LEU A 184 -1.87 1.45 0.36
N PHE A 185 -0.80 1.74 1.09
CA PHE A 185 0.52 1.26 0.70
C PHE A 185 1.26 0.60 1.87
N SER A 186 1.99 -0.48 1.55
CA SER A 186 2.87 -1.10 2.52
C SER A 186 4.25 -0.46 2.48
N THR A 187 4.89 -0.37 3.64
CA THR A 187 6.29 0.05 3.76
C THR A 187 6.91 -0.48 5.05
N HIS A 188 8.24 -0.57 5.08
CA HIS A 188 9.02 -0.74 6.31
C HIS A 188 9.79 0.54 6.68
N ILE A 189 9.54 1.64 5.95
CA ILE A 189 10.24 2.92 6.08
C ILE A 189 9.33 3.91 6.80
N THR A 190 9.60 4.17 8.07
CA THR A 190 8.79 5.05 8.93
C THR A 190 8.66 6.47 8.40
N SER A 191 9.76 7.02 7.84
CA SER A 191 9.78 8.37 7.30
C SER A 191 8.81 8.58 6.12
N ASP A 192 8.43 7.52 5.38
CA ASP A 192 7.42 7.63 4.33
C ASP A 192 6.04 7.92 4.92
N LEU A 193 5.71 7.26 6.04
CA LEU A 193 4.46 7.48 6.76
C LEU A 193 4.37 8.90 7.31
N ASP A 194 5.46 9.39 7.91
CA ASP A 194 5.50 10.74 8.46
C ASP A 194 5.18 11.81 7.43
N ARG A 195 5.60 11.57 6.19
CA ARG A 195 5.47 12.54 5.08
C ARG A 195 4.12 12.54 4.40
N CYS A 196 3.45 11.40 4.28
CA CYS A 196 2.28 11.35 3.41
C CYS A 196 1.04 10.67 3.99
N THR A 197 1.09 9.94 5.12
CA THR A 197 -0.09 9.22 5.60
C THR A 197 -1.01 10.05 6.48
N ASP A 198 -2.28 9.71 6.41
CA ASP A 198 -3.35 10.18 7.29
C ASP A 198 -3.68 9.12 8.34
N ASP A 199 -3.59 7.83 7.96
CA ASP A 199 -3.87 6.67 8.81
C ASP A 199 -2.68 5.71 8.79
N ILE A 200 -2.50 4.98 9.88
CA ILE A 200 -1.44 3.97 10.04
C ILE A 200 -2.05 2.68 10.55
N THR A 201 -1.68 1.58 9.91
CA THR A 201 -1.95 0.22 10.39
C THR A 201 -0.62 -0.48 10.62
N TYR A 202 -0.33 -0.85 11.86
CA TYR A 202 0.90 -1.57 12.22
C TYR A 202 0.61 -3.06 12.31
N ILE A 203 1.32 -3.83 11.48
CA ILE A 203 1.25 -5.29 11.49
C ILE A 203 2.58 -5.87 12.00
N GLN A 204 2.50 -6.80 12.95
CA GLN A 204 3.60 -7.54 13.53
C GLN A 204 3.24 -9.02 13.63
N ASN A 205 4.10 -9.91 13.18
CA ASN A 205 3.92 -11.36 13.26
C ASN A 205 2.53 -11.84 12.77
N GLY A 206 2.03 -11.22 11.70
CA GLY A 206 0.74 -11.55 11.09
C GLY A 206 -0.49 -11.01 11.82
N ARG A 207 -0.34 -10.15 12.84
CA ARG A 207 -1.43 -9.52 13.58
C ARG A 207 -1.38 -8.01 13.46
N VAL A 208 -2.53 -7.36 13.45
CA VAL A 208 -2.61 -5.89 13.55
C VAL A 208 -2.50 -5.51 15.03
N LEU A 209 -1.45 -4.78 15.37
CA LEU A 209 -1.28 -4.25 16.72
C LEU A 209 -2.14 -3.01 16.95
N GLN A 210 -2.17 -2.12 15.95
CA GLN A 210 -2.94 -0.88 16.00
C GLN A 210 -3.29 -0.43 14.60
N SER A 211 -4.48 0.15 14.43
CA SER A 211 -4.93 0.81 13.22
C SER A 211 -5.75 2.03 13.57
N ALA A 212 -5.28 3.23 13.24
CA ALA A 212 -5.92 4.49 13.59
C ALA A 212 -5.42 5.63 12.70
N ASP A 213 -6.07 6.81 12.80
CA ASP A 213 -5.45 8.05 12.34
C ASP A 213 -4.09 8.28 13.02
N LYS A 214 -3.21 9.01 12.35
CA LYS A 214 -1.81 9.16 12.76
C LYS A 214 -1.65 9.67 14.21
N ASP A 215 -2.44 10.66 14.61
CA ASP A 215 -2.32 11.24 15.95
C ASP A 215 -2.80 10.27 17.04
N THR A 216 -3.91 9.57 16.77
CA THR A 216 -4.43 8.52 17.67
C THR A 216 -3.47 7.33 17.72
N PHE A 217 -2.87 6.96 16.58
CA PHE A 217 -1.87 5.91 16.50
C PHE A 217 -0.67 6.24 17.42
N LEU A 218 -0.06 7.41 17.28
CA LEU A 218 1.09 7.80 18.10
C LEU A 218 0.75 7.79 19.59
N ARG A 219 -0.41 8.34 19.97
CA ARG A 219 -0.86 8.35 21.38
C ARG A 219 -1.07 6.94 21.95
N SER A 220 -1.49 5.97 21.16
CA SER A 220 -1.73 4.60 21.65
C SER A 220 -0.46 3.89 22.13
N PHE A 221 0.72 4.37 21.70
CA PHE A 221 2.02 3.85 22.08
C PHE A 221 2.75 4.68 23.15
N GLU A 222 2.08 5.64 23.82
CA GLU A 222 2.68 6.44 24.89
C GLU A 222 3.15 5.59 26.08
N HIS A 223 2.58 4.40 26.27
CA HIS A 223 2.99 3.46 27.31
C HIS A 223 4.41 2.89 27.09
N LEU A 224 4.98 3.03 25.90
CA LEU A 224 6.35 2.64 25.58
C LEU A 224 7.39 3.71 25.95
N LYS A 225 6.96 4.88 26.44
CA LYS A 225 7.87 5.95 26.88
C LYS A 225 8.68 5.55 28.11
N THR A 226 9.92 6.00 28.12
CA THR A 226 10.82 5.93 29.27
C THR A 226 10.92 7.30 29.94
N PRO A 227 11.42 7.40 31.19
CA PRO A 227 11.60 8.69 31.87
C PRO A 227 12.50 9.69 31.14
N ASP A 228 13.34 9.22 30.22
CA ASP A 228 14.28 10.06 29.45
C ASP A 228 13.62 10.69 28.21
N ASP A 229 12.43 10.25 27.82
CA ASP A 229 11.72 10.77 26.64
C ASP A 229 11.08 12.13 26.93
N THR A 230 11.53 13.16 26.25
CA THR A 230 11.06 14.56 26.47
C THR A 230 9.89 14.97 25.57
N GLY A 231 9.46 14.12 24.62
CA GLY A 231 8.43 14.42 23.62
C GLY A 231 7.57 13.19 23.25
N PRO A 232 6.67 13.30 22.26
CA PRO A 232 5.98 12.14 21.70
C PRO A 232 6.97 11.20 21.02
N LEU A 233 6.73 9.90 21.09
CA LEU A 233 7.53 8.92 20.36
C LEU A 233 7.35 9.10 18.85
N THR A 234 8.43 8.96 18.11
CA THR A 234 8.40 8.85 16.66
C THR A 234 7.94 7.47 16.21
N LEU A 235 7.49 7.33 14.98
CA LEU A 235 7.13 6.02 14.42
C LEU A 235 8.31 5.03 14.44
N GLU A 236 9.52 5.52 14.23
CA GLU A 236 10.74 4.71 14.29
C GLU A 236 10.98 4.19 15.73
N GLU A 237 10.88 5.03 16.72
CA GLU A 237 11.02 4.65 18.15
C GLU A 237 9.95 3.65 18.58
N ILE A 238 8.69 3.85 18.14
CA ILE A 238 7.59 2.91 18.39
C ILE A 238 7.95 1.53 17.84
N MET A 239 8.36 1.46 16.56
CA MET A 239 8.74 0.20 15.95
C MET A 239 9.93 -0.44 16.65
N LEU A 240 10.99 0.32 16.93
CA LEU A 240 12.18 -0.21 17.60
C LEU A 240 11.86 -0.77 18.99
N ARG A 241 11.04 -0.08 19.79
CA ARG A 241 10.69 -0.52 21.15
C ARG A 241 9.74 -1.71 21.15
N THR A 242 8.78 -1.73 20.23
CA THR A 242 7.85 -2.86 20.07
C THR A 242 8.59 -4.13 19.62
N GLU A 243 9.56 -4.01 18.72
CA GLU A 243 10.33 -5.17 18.23
C GLU A 243 11.41 -5.63 19.22
N ARG A 244 11.98 -4.74 20.05
CA ARG A 244 12.98 -5.09 21.06
C ARG A 244 12.41 -5.89 22.21
N SER A 245 11.17 -5.67 22.61
CA SER A 245 10.52 -6.47 23.65
C SER A 245 10.48 -7.98 23.33
N GLU A 246 10.57 -8.34 22.04
CA GLU A 246 10.67 -9.75 21.60
C GLU A 246 12.11 -10.28 21.63
N TRP A 247 13.15 -9.43 21.54
CA TRP A 247 14.55 -9.87 21.51
C TRP A 247 15.08 -10.22 22.91
N ASP A 248 14.57 -9.54 23.94
CA ASP A 248 14.99 -9.80 25.32
C ASP A 248 14.43 -11.12 25.87
N ASP A 249 13.34 -11.64 25.28
CA ASP A 249 12.77 -12.94 25.66
C ASP A 249 13.50 -14.14 24.99
N ASP A 250 14.19 -13.93 23.86
CA ASP A 250 14.85 -15.01 23.09
C ASP A 250 16.35 -15.21 23.41
N ILE A 251 17.00 -14.31 24.15
CA ILE A 251 18.41 -14.43 24.51
C ILE A 251 18.55 -14.67 26.02
N THR A 252 18.00 -15.77 26.50
CA THR A 252 18.46 -16.38 27.75
C THR A 252 19.54 -17.41 27.39
N VAL A 253 20.81 -16.98 27.41
CA VAL A 253 22.00 -17.87 27.32
C VAL A 253 22.26 -18.49 28.67
#